data_13436c1efe5b6aad6173a89f35c74c6b
#
_entry.id   13436c1efe5b6aad6173a89f35c74c6b
#
_cell.length_a   1.000
_cell.length_b   1.000
_cell.length_c   1.000
_cell.angle_alpha   90.00
_cell.angle_beta   90.00
_cell.angle_gamma   90.00
#
_symmetry.space_group_name_H-M   'P 1'
#
loop_
_entity.id
_entity.type
_entity.pdbx_description
1 polymer ?
#
loop_
_entity_poly.entity_id
_entity_poly.type
_entity_poly.pdbx_seq_one_letter_code
_entity_poly.pdbx_strand_id
1 'polypeptide(L)'
;MKTKITLVLLLAGNLTLFSQVLSYADQAVLFSSEDMLGTARYMGMSGAFGALGNDLTSIEINPAAVAVYNGSEFASSIAYRDSNIKSNFYGNTIDNQDDYFRFSQIGGVSAWDNFGNPDIFKFSVGFNYSVTKDYNNNYIVQGNSGVPEFLEDPFLNYDDDPDNDVFYNNVEDQTFINYTSGINDRFTFSFGTLYKERFYLGASMTFHHINFYQSTEYKEINNDGSGDFLDAYNNQTLSTYGNGFNFGIGTIILPTDNLRVGVSFQSPIWYNLSERFNEYLDIVLSNTNEVYVESYDPNFYDYQLRTPSKLNGSLAYVFGSAGLISFDYMYQNFRNTKLQPSSAFTVENQDLSSSLRNTSTFKVGTEWVFNIITLRGGYRLAQSPYKEAGDSFDLNGYSVGLGIRFSRNFGLDFAYDQSTFDDQYRFLDIPGVDAARLQVTNSRFVSTLLFSF
;
A
#
# COMPACT_ATOMS: atom_id res chain seq x y z
N MET A 1 -56.54 34.75 6.59
CA MET A 1 -55.16 34.45 6.19
C MET A 1 -54.95 32.94 6.29
N LYS A 2 -54.97 32.24 5.16
CA LYS A 2 -54.70 30.80 5.08
C LYS A 2 -53.27 30.64 4.58
N THR A 3 -52.37 30.29 5.46
CA THR A 3 -50.97 29.99 5.11
C THR A 3 -50.93 28.64 4.40
N LYS A 4 -50.64 28.65 3.09
CA LYS A 4 -50.33 27.42 2.35
C LYS A 4 -48.91 27.01 2.70
N ILE A 5 -48.79 25.92 3.43
CA ILE A 5 -47.53 25.20 3.59
C ILE A 5 -47.31 24.41 2.29
N THR A 6 -46.43 24.91 1.46
CA THR A 6 -45.91 24.17 0.30
C THR A 6 -44.94 23.11 0.85
N LEU A 7 -45.41 21.87 0.88
CA LEU A 7 -44.56 20.72 1.16
C LEU A 7 -43.68 20.48 -0.09
N VAL A 8 -42.46 20.93 -0.07
CA VAL A 8 -41.46 20.53 -1.05
C VAL A 8 -41.10 19.09 -0.70
N LEU A 9 -41.71 18.14 -1.40
CA LEU A 9 -41.21 16.79 -1.50
C LEU A 9 -39.91 16.88 -2.28
N LEU A 10 -38.76 16.83 -1.58
CA LEU A 10 -37.51 16.40 -2.15
C LEU A 10 -37.71 14.94 -2.58
N LEU A 11 -38.03 14.72 -3.84
CA LEU A 11 -37.69 13.47 -4.51
C LEU A 11 -36.17 13.43 -4.55
N ALA A 12 -35.56 12.84 -3.50
CA ALA A 12 -34.25 12.29 -3.61
C ALA A 12 -34.38 11.09 -4.59
N GLY A 13 -34.26 11.38 -5.88
CA GLY A 13 -33.86 10.35 -6.83
C GLY A 13 -32.61 9.71 -6.24
N ASN A 14 -32.60 8.39 -6.09
CA ASN A 14 -31.41 7.65 -5.80
C ASN A 14 -30.47 7.78 -7.00
N LEU A 15 -29.80 8.93 -7.13
CA LEU A 15 -28.56 9.02 -7.87
C LEU A 15 -27.59 8.18 -7.04
N THR A 16 -27.45 6.92 -7.38
CA THR A 16 -26.32 6.11 -6.93
C THR A 16 -25.11 6.81 -7.49
N LEU A 17 -24.43 7.61 -6.67
CA LEU A 17 -23.14 8.19 -7.01
C LEU A 17 -22.19 7.01 -7.16
N PHE A 18 -21.89 6.65 -8.40
CA PHE A 18 -20.95 5.58 -8.72
C PHE A 18 -19.54 6.11 -8.44
N SER A 19 -18.93 5.62 -7.37
CA SER A 19 -17.59 6.02 -7.00
C SER A 19 -16.57 5.25 -7.86
N GLN A 20 -15.92 5.96 -8.78
CA GLN A 20 -14.79 5.44 -9.56
C GLN A 20 -13.49 5.50 -8.79
N VAL A 21 -13.40 6.34 -7.74
CA VAL A 21 -12.27 6.36 -6.81
C VAL A 21 -12.40 5.24 -5.78
N LEU A 22 -11.31 4.96 -5.08
CA LEU A 22 -11.26 3.92 -4.05
C LEU A 22 -12.31 4.13 -2.97
N SER A 23 -13.08 3.09 -2.68
CA SER A 23 -13.99 3.04 -1.55
C SER A 23 -13.26 3.19 -0.21
N TYR A 24 -13.96 3.52 0.86
CA TYR A 24 -13.39 3.56 2.20
C TYR A 24 -12.79 2.21 2.63
N ALA A 25 -13.37 1.09 2.17
CA ALA A 25 -12.84 -0.24 2.44
C ALA A 25 -11.50 -0.49 1.72
N ASP A 26 -11.41 -0.09 0.44
CA ASP A 26 -10.17 -0.24 -0.34
C ASP A 26 -9.08 0.71 0.16
N GLN A 27 -9.41 1.95 0.50
CA GLN A 27 -8.49 2.89 1.13
C GLN A 27 -7.97 2.33 2.47
N ALA A 28 -8.84 1.74 3.30
CA ALA A 28 -8.44 1.16 4.58
C ALA A 28 -7.45 -0.02 4.39
N VAL A 29 -7.62 -0.84 3.34
CA VAL A 29 -6.65 -1.89 2.96
C VAL A 29 -5.36 -1.26 2.44
N LEU A 30 -5.45 -0.28 1.53
CA LEU A 30 -4.30 0.39 0.94
C LEU A 30 -3.42 1.05 2.00
N PHE A 31 -4.01 1.80 2.95
CA PHE A 31 -3.29 2.49 4.02
C PHE A 31 -2.80 1.55 5.14
N SER A 32 -3.33 0.33 5.22
CA SER A 32 -2.87 -0.73 6.14
C SER A 32 -1.78 -1.62 5.54
N SER A 33 -1.54 -1.51 4.23
CA SER A 33 -0.56 -2.29 3.50
C SER A 33 0.79 -1.56 3.45
N GLU A 34 1.88 -2.32 3.43
CA GLU A 34 3.25 -1.79 3.28
C GLU A 34 3.94 -2.46 2.10
N ASP A 35 4.71 -1.69 1.35
CA ASP A 35 5.64 -2.21 0.36
C ASP A 35 6.90 -2.74 1.05
N MET A 36 7.59 -3.66 0.41
CA MET A 36 8.93 -4.04 0.86
C MET A 36 9.92 -2.99 0.35
N LEU A 37 10.22 -2.02 1.22
CA LEU A 37 11.20 -0.94 0.99
C LEU A 37 12.18 -0.89 2.15
N GLY A 38 13.41 -0.41 1.89
CA GLY A 38 14.43 -0.32 2.94
C GLY A 38 15.85 -0.27 2.38
N THR A 39 16.82 -0.76 3.18
CA THR A 39 18.20 -0.91 2.72
C THR A 39 18.32 -1.95 1.62
N ALA A 40 19.34 -1.82 0.77
CA ALA A 40 19.64 -2.82 -0.25
C ALA A 40 19.96 -4.20 0.37
N ARG A 41 20.54 -4.23 1.58
CA ARG A 41 20.78 -5.48 2.31
C ARG A 41 19.48 -6.17 2.68
N TYR A 42 18.53 -5.41 3.25
CA TYR A 42 17.18 -5.89 3.60
C TYR A 42 16.42 -6.35 2.36
N MET A 43 16.42 -5.54 1.30
CA MET A 43 15.75 -5.86 0.04
C MET A 43 16.33 -7.10 -0.62
N GLY A 44 17.67 -7.23 -0.66
CA GLY A 44 18.36 -8.38 -1.27
C GLY A 44 18.11 -9.73 -0.59
N MET A 45 17.53 -9.74 0.60
CA MET A 45 17.11 -10.93 1.34
C MET A 45 15.58 -11.05 1.48
N SER A 46 14.82 -10.41 0.60
CA SER A 46 13.34 -10.37 0.63
C SER A 46 12.75 -10.01 1.99
N GLY A 47 13.49 -9.24 2.79
CA GLY A 47 13.04 -8.74 4.08
C GLY A 47 13.02 -9.75 5.23
N ALA A 48 13.74 -10.86 5.16
CA ALA A 48 13.84 -11.87 6.22
C ALA A 48 14.84 -11.46 7.32
N PHE A 49 14.46 -10.48 8.18
CA PHE A 49 15.35 -9.81 9.13
C PHE A 49 14.90 -9.82 10.59
N GLY A 50 13.79 -10.44 10.92
CA GLY A 50 13.22 -10.35 12.27
C GLY A 50 14.06 -10.97 13.40
N ALA A 51 15.03 -11.85 13.07
CA ALA A 51 15.99 -12.45 14.02
C ALA A 51 17.43 -11.99 13.79
N LEU A 52 17.72 -11.14 12.78
CA LEU A 52 19.09 -10.82 12.38
C LEU A 52 19.62 -9.55 13.04
N GLY A 53 18.93 -8.43 12.85
CA GLY A 53 19.45 -7.12 13.23
C GLY A 53 20.66 -6.66 12.40
N ASN A 54 21.33 -5.62 12.89
CA ASN A 54 22.49 -4.99 12.23
C ASN A 54 22.18 -4.57 10.79
N ASP A 55 20.99 -4.03 10.60
CA ASP A 55 20.48 -3.41 9.39
C ASP A 55 19.43 -2.36 9.79
N LEU A 56 19.49 -1.16 9.21
CA LEU A 56 18.66 -0.05 9.64
C LEU A 56 17.15 -0.34 9.47
N THR A 57 16.76 -1.03 8.39
CA THR A 57 15.35 -1.41 8.17
C THR A 57 14.88 -2.47 9.17
N SER A 58 15.79 -3.31 9.69
CA SER A 58 15.42 -4.39 10.63
C SER A 58 14.83 -3.88 11.94
N ILE A 59 15.18 -2.63 12.37
CA ILE A 59 14.61 -2.02 13.59
C ILE A 59 13.10 -1.75 13.48
N GLU A 60 12.60 -1.65 12.26
CA GLU A 60 11.18 -1.48 11.97
C GLU A 60 10.41 -2.79 11.96
N ILE A 61 11.09 -3.92 11.78
CA ILE A 61 10.50 -5.26 11.83
C ILE A 61 10.50 -5.80 13.27
N ASN A 62 11.66 -5.70 13.92
CA ASN A 62 11.86 -6.12 15.30
C ASN A 62 12.70 -5.05 16.02
N PRO A 63 12.12 -4.27 16.94
CA PRO A 63 12.86 -3.21 17.64
C PRO A 63 14.12 -3.69 18.37
N ALA A 64 14.18 -4.98 18.78
CA ALA A 64 15.36 -5.55 19.42
C ALA A 64 16.59 -5.59 18.49
N ALA A 65 16.39 -5.46 17.17
CA ALA A 65 17.44 -5.41 16.18
C ALA A 65 18.41 -4.23 16.38
N VAL A 66 17.95 -3.12 16.99
CA VAL A 66 18.81 -1.98 17.32
C VAL A 66 19.92 -2.36 18.30
N ALA A 67 19.68 -3.30 19.21
CA ALA A 67 20.68 -3.76 20.19
C ALA A 67 21.69 -4.76 19.62
N VAL A 68 21.49 -5.26 18.39
CA VAL A 68 22.44 -6.18 17.74
C VAL A 68 23.65 -5.43 17.18
N TYR A 69 23.56 -4.14 16.97
CA TYR A 69 24.68 -3.31 16.49
C TYR A 69 25.85 -3.32 17.48
N ASN A 70 27.07 -3.47 16.96
CA ASN A 70 28.31 -3.47 17.77
C ASN A 70 29.02 -2.12 17.79
N GLY A 71 28.52 -1.15 17.05
CA GLY A 71 29.02 0.24 16.94
C GLY A 71 27.93 1.14 16.38
N SER A 72 28.26 2.38 16.16
CA SER A 72 27.35 3.31 15.53
C SER A 72 27.39 3.16 14.00
N GLU A 73 26.24 3.25 13.36
CA GLU A 73 26.11 3.15 11.91
C GLU A 73 25.09 4.18 11.40
N PHE A 74 25.37 4.71 10.22
CA PHE A 74 24.48 5.56 9.46
C PHE A 74 24.27 4.94 8.08
N ALA A 75 23.02 4.92 7.60
CA ALA A 75 22.67 4.41 6.28
C ALA A 75 21.72 5.35 5.55
N SER A 76 21.87 5.40 4.23
CA SER A 76 20.96 6.12 3.33
C SER A 76 20.74 5.32 2.07
N SER A 77 19.48 5.25 1.60
CA SER A 77 19.08 4.42 0.47
C SER A 77 18.24 5.20 -0.54
N ILE A 78 18.51 4.95 -1.82
CA ILE A 78 17.69 5.39 -2.94
C ILE A 78 17.19 4.17 -3.71
N ALA A 79 15.99 4.27 -4.27
CA ALA A 79 15.34 3.22 -5.04
C ALA A 79 14.91 3.74 -6.41
N TYR A 80 15.09 2.93 -7.42
CA TYR A 80 14.44 3.05 -8.73
C TYR A 80 13.33 2.00 -8.80
N ARG A 81 12.12 2.38 -9.13
CA ARG A 81 10.98 1.49 -9.36
C ARG A 81 10.58 1.52 -10.82
N ASP A 82 10.33 0.34 -11.35
CA ASP A 82 9.67 0.08 -12.64
C ASP A 82 8.42 -0.77 -12.33
N SER A 83 7.26 -0.26 -12.69
CA SER A 83 5.96 -0.90 -12.49
C SER A 83 5.29 -1.14 -13.83
N ASN A 84 4.96 -2.39 -14.12
CA ASN A 84 4.16 -2.77 -15.28
C ASN A 84 2.81 -3.30 -14.81
N ILE A 85 1.72 -2.70 -15.33
CA ILE A 85 0.34 -3.10 -15.03
C ILE A 85 -0.32 -3.48 -16.35
N LYS A 86 -0.64 -4.75 -16.46
CA LYS A 86 -1.42 -5.27 -17.58
C LYS A 86 -2.88 -5.32 -17.17
N SER A 87 -3.71 -4.43 -17.73
CA SER A 87 -5.15 -4.40 -17.51
C SER A 87 -5.87 -5.25 -18.55
N ASN A 88 -6.93 -5.95 -18.14
CA ASN A 88 -7.81 -6.69 -19.03
C ASN A 88 -9.27 -6.43 -18.66
N PHE A 89 -10.08 -6.02 -19.67
CA PHE A 89 -11.49 -5.76 -19.52
C PHE A 89 -12.21 -6.22 -20.78
N TYR A 90 -13.15 -7.17 -20.65
CA TYR A 90 -13.93 -7.77 -21.75
C TYR A 90 -13.11 -8.15 -22.99
N GLY A 91 -11.93 -8.75 -22.76
CA GLY A 91 -11.05 -9.26 -23.82
C GLY A 91 -10.07 -8.24 -24.39
N ASN A 92 -10.20 -6.98 -24.08
CA ASN A 92 -9.18 -5.98 -24.41
C ASN A 92 -8.08 -5.94 -23.34
N THR A 93 -6.82 -5.80 -23.76
CA THR A 93 -5.66 -5.82 -22.86
C THR A 93 -4.75 -4.64 -23.17
N ILE A 94 -4.37 -3.87 -22.15
CA ILE A 94 -3.46 -2.74 -22.25
C ILE A 94 -2.29 -2.95 -21.30
N ASP A 95 -1.07 -2.73 -21.78
CA ASP A 95 0.16 -2.70 -21.00
C ASP A 95 0.47 -1.26 -20.59
N ASN A 96 0.57 -1.02 -19.29
CA ASN A 96 0.88 0.28 -18.69
C ASN A 96 2.20 0.19 -17.95
N GLN A 97 3.12 1.10 -18.21
CA GLN A 97 4.43 1.14 -17.55
C GLN A 97 4.66 2.51 -16.92
N ASP A 98 5.20 2.50 -15.70
CA ASP A 98 5.56 3.69 -14.95
C ASP A 98 6.89 3.47 -14.21
N ASP A 99 7.82 4.42 -14.32
CA ASP A 99 9.14 4.29 -13.71
C ASP A 99 9.61 5.61 -13.09
N TYR A 100 10.30 5.54 -11.95
CA TYR A 100 10.85 6.71 -11.28
C TYR A 100 11.86 6.37 -10.20
N PHE A 101 12.66 7.39 -9.83
CA PHE A 101 13.55 7.35 -8.68
C PHE A 101 12.89 7.91 -7.44
N ARG A 102 13.14 7.24 -6.30
CA ARG A 102 12.69 7.72 -5.00
C ARG A 102 13.76 7.53 -3.93
N PHE A 103 13.86 8.52 -3.06
CA PHE A 103 14.55 8.35 -1.79
C PHE A 103 13.74 7.40 -0.91
N SER A 104 14.37 6.30 -0.41
CA SER A 104 13.64 5.26 0.31
C SER A 104 13.80 5.33 1.82
N GLN A 105 15.02 5.62 2.31
CA GLN A 105 15.25 5.75 3.75
C GLN A 105 16.56 6.47 4.09
N ILE A 106 16.63 7.00 5.33
CA ILE A 106 17.83 7.54 5.96
C ILE A 106 17.71 7.40 7.48
N GLY A 107 18.80 7.03 8.13
CA GLY A 107 18.82 6.99 9.59
C GLY A 107 20.14 6.45 10.12
N GLY A 108 20.15 6.17 11.42
CA GLY A 108 21.32 5.64 12.07
C GLY A 108 21.01 5.01 13.41
N VAL A 109 21.98 4.26 13.87
CA VAL A 109 21.98 3.62 15.19
C VAL A 109 23.23 4.04 15.92
N SER A 110 23.09 4.34 17.21
CA SER A 110 24.21 4.52 18.12
C SER A 110 24.13 3.47 19.23
N ALA A 111 25.23 2.77 19.45
CA ALA A 111 25.34 1.69 20.44
C ALA A 111 26.49 1.99 21.41
N TRP A 112 26.25 1.74 22.71
CA TRP A 112 27.21 1.97 23.78
C TRP A 112 27.31 0.75 24.68
N ASP A 113 28.53 0.34 25.01
CA ASP A 113 28.77 -0.71 25.98
C ASP A 113 28.50 -0.20 27.39
N ASN A 114 27.91 -1.05 28.22
CA ASN A 114 27.61 -0.75 29.62
C ASN A 114 28.59 -1.50 30.54
N PHE A 115 29.62 -0.81 31.00
CA PHE A 115 30.63 -1.38 31.87
C PHE A 115 30.22 -1.41 33.37
N GLY A 116 29.06 -0.86 33.72
CA GLY A 116 28.63 -0.70 35.11
C GLY A 116 27.70 -1.77 35.64
N ASN A 117 27.14 -2.65 34.79
CA ASN A 117 26.18 -3.67 35.18
C ASN A 117 26.52 -5.01 34.51
N PRO A 118 26.75 -6.08 35.25
CA PRO A 118 27.14 -7.39 34.70
C PRO A 118 26.01 -8.09 33.92
N ASP A 119 24.76 -7.69 34.08
CA ASP A 119 23.62 -8.28 33.38
C ASP A 119 23.22 -7.51 32.10
N ILE A 120 23.53 -6.21 32.05
CA ILE A 120 23.19 -5.35 30.91
C ILE A 120 24.47 -4.94 30.20
N PHE A 121 24.74 -5.52 29.04
CA PHE A 121 25.99 -5.35 28.31
C PHE A 121 26.02 -4.14 27.40
N LYS A 122 24.87 -3.75 26.86
CA LYS A 122 24.78 -2.71 25.82
C LYS A 122 23.46 -1.95 25.89
N PHE A 123 23.51 -0.65 25.57
CA PHE A 123 22.35 0.16 25.21
C PHE A 123 22.50 0.67 23.79
N SER A 124 21.38 0.71 23.07
CA SER A 124 21.36 1.23 21.71
C SER A 124 20.13 2.05 21.49
N VAL A 125 20.28 3.11 20.68
CA VAL A 125 19.17 3.91 20.16
C VAL A 125 19.28 3.98 18.65
N GLY A 126 18.16 3.94 17.98
CA GLY A 126 18.06 4.04 16.53
C GLY A 126 17.01 5.04 16.11
N PHE A 127 17.30 5.69 15.01
CA PHE A 127 16.36 6.56 14.30
C PHE A 127 16.35 6.19 12.83
N ASN A 128 15.17 6.05 12.25
CA ASN A 128 15.01 5.81 10.82
C ASN A 128 13.82 6.60 10.27
N TYR A 129 14.05 7.33 9.18
CA TYR A 129 13.02 7.80 8.28
C TYR A 129 12.93 6.84 7.10
N SER A 130 11.75 6.34 6.79
CA SER A 130 11.53 5.43 5.65
C SER A 130 10.18 5.66 4.98
N VAL A 131 10.15 5.45 3.66
CA VAL A 131 8.91 5.32 2.90
C VAL A 131 8.40 3.89 3.08
N THR A 132 7.14 3.74 3.47
CA THR A 132 6.50 2.43 3.73
C THR A 132 5.61 1.97 2.60
N LYS A 133 5.00 2.94 1.90
CA LYS A 133 4.12 2.68 0.75
C LYS A 133 4.30 3.78 -0.27
N ASP A 134 4.39 3.37 -1.51
CA ASP A 134 4.35 4.23 -2.66
C ASP A 134 3.02 4.04 -3.38
N TYR A 135 2.27 5.13 -3.49
CA TYR A 135 0.92 5.10 -4.06
C TYR A 135 0.88 5.30 -5.57
N ASN A 136 2.02 5.58 -6.23
CA ASN A 136 2.02 5.74 -7.67
C ASN A 136 1.56 4.44 -8.35
N ASN A 137 0.44 4.53 -9.05
CA ASN A 137 -0.19 3.40 -9.73
C ASN A 137 -1.06 3.93 -10.87
N ASN A 138 -0.48 4.03 -12.08
CA ASN A 138 -1.11 4.65 -13.23
C ASN A 138 -1.44 3.57 -14.25
N TYR A 139 -2.71 3.49 -14.66
CA TYR A 139 -3.13 2.53 -15.68
C TYR A 139 -4.40 2.97 -16.40
N ILE A 140 -4.57 2.44 -17.60
CA ILE A 140 -5.74 2.59 -18.45
C ILE A 140 -6.41 1.22 -18.57
N VAL A 141 -7.74 1.22 -18.50
CA VAL A 141 -8.59 0.07 -18.81
C VAL A 141 -9.51 0.50 -19.95
N GLN A 142 -9.62 -0.30 -21.00
CA GLN A 142 -10.54 -0.04 -22.10
C GLN A 142 -11.23 -1.34 -22.51
N GLY A 143 -12.50 -1.26 -22.87
CA GLY A 143 -13.28 -2.39 -23.36
C GLY A 143 -14.73 -2.01 -23.56
N ASN A 144 -15.56 -3.02 -23.67
CA ASN A 144 -17.01 -2.83 -23.84
C ASN A 144 -17.74 -3.92 -23.05
N SER A 145 -18.38 -3.54 -21.94
CA SER A 145 -19.19 -4.45 -21.12
C SER A 145 -20.54 -4.80 -21.76
N GLY A 146 -20.98 -4.01 -22.71
CA GLY A 146 -22.33 -4.06 -23.30
C GLY A 146 -23.42 -3.44 -22.42
N VAL A 147 -23.04 -2.88 -21.25
CA VAL A 147 -23.97 -2.25 -20.30
C VAL A 147 -23.54 -0.81 -20.07
N PRO A 148 -24.36 0.17 -20.49
CA PRO A 148 -24.04 1.59 -20.31
C PRO A 148 -24.21 2.04 -18.86
N GLU A 149 -23.35 2.94 -18.40
CA GLU A 149 -23.49 3.73 -17.17
C GLU A 149 -24.37 4.95 -17.42
N PHE A 150 -24.09 5.68 -18.51
CA PHE A 150 -24.79 6.90 -18.92
C PHE A 150 -25.71 6.58 -20.10
N LEU A 151 -26.96 6.22 -19.81
CA LEU A 151 -27.89 5.76 -20.84
C LEU A 151 -29.00 6.75 -21.16
N GLU A 152 -29.26 7.74 -20.30
CA GLU A 152 -30.41 8.65 -20.42
C GLU A 152 -30.00 10.01 -21.01
N ASP A 153 -30.85 10.58 -21.87
CA ASP A 153 -30.68 11.93 -22.31
C ASP A 153 -30.94 12.91 -21.15
N PRO A 154 -29.91 13.69 -20.72
CA PRO A 154 -30.03 14.53 -19.53
C PRO A 154 -30.95 15.75 -19.72
N PHE A 155 -31.41 16.05 -20.93
CA PHE A 155 -32.28 17.15 -21.22
C PHE A 155 -33.76 16.72 -21.42
N LEU A 156 -33.97 15.55 -22.02
CA LEU A 156 -35.32 15.07 -22.35
C LEU A 156 -35.92 14.20 -21.24
N ASN A 157 -35.14 13.33 -20.63
CA ASN A 157 -35.65 12.37 -19.65
C ASN A 157 -35.95 12.98 -18.27
N TYR A 158 -35.74 14.29 -18.11
CA TYR A 158 -36.05 15.04 -16.88
C TYR A 158 -37.30 15.93 -17.02
N ASP A 159 -37.98 15.92 -18.19
CA ASP A 159 -39.30 16.49 -18.29
C ASP A 159 -40.35 15.48 -17.77
N ASP A 160 -41.59 15.93 -17.49
CA ASP A 160 -42.65 15.06 -16.98
C ASP A 160 -43.35 14.25 -18.09
N ASP A 161 -42.75 14.13 -19.29
CA ASP A 161 -43.34 13.47 -20.47
C ASP A 161 -42.52 12.24 -20.89
N PRO A 162 -42.83 11.05 -20.37
CA PRO A 162 -42.09 9.81 -20.67
C PRO A 162 -42.20 9.34 -22.14
N ASP A 163 -43.09 9.96 -22.93
CA ASP A 163 -43.17 9.65 -24.37
C ASP A 163 -42.00 10.27 -25.17
N ASN A 164 -41.23 11.18 -24.55
CA ASN A 164 -40.06 11.83 -25.13
C ASN A 164 -38.74 11.25 -24.66
N ASP A 165 -38.74 10.31 -23.73
CA ASP A 165 -37.50 9.68 -23.19
C ASP A 165 -36.64 9.05 -24.29
N VAL A 166 -35.36 9.40 -24.32
CA VAL A 166 -34.37 8.86 -25.26
C VAL A 166 -33.29 8.10 -24.49
N PHE A 167 -33.05 6.88 -24.92
CA PHE A 167 -32.09 6.00 -24.28
C PHE A 167 -30.97 5.55 -25.23
N TYR A 168 -29.72 5.72 -24.82
CA TYR A 168 -28.49 5.32 -25.52
C TYR A 168 -28.01 3.96 -25.00
N ASN A 169 -28.75 2.90 -25.36
CA ASN A 169 -28.56 1.56 -24.76
C ASN A 169 -27.38 0.77 -25.32
N ASN A 170 -26.75 1.22 -26.41
CA ASN A 170 -25.71 0.46 -27.08
C ASN A 170 -24.34 1.08 -26.80
N VAL A 171 -23.54 0.41 -26.00
CA VAL A 171 -22.17 0.82 -25.68
C VAL A 171 -21.24 0.63 -26.87
N GLU A 172 -20.53 1.66 -27.26
CA GLU A 172 -19.48 1.62 -28.30
C GLU A 172 -18.09 1.48 -27.66
N ASP A 173 -17.78 2.29 -26.66
CA ASP A 173 -16.50 2.28 -25.96
C ASP A 173 -16.63 2.67 -24.49
N GLN A 174 -15.85 2.02 -23.65
CA GLN A 174 -15.69 2.33 -22.22
C GLN A 174 -14.20 2.41 -21.91
N THR A 175 -13.73 3.59 -21.54
CA THR A 175 -12.33 3.82 -21.18
C THR A 175 -12.24 4.41 -19.78
N PHE A 176 -11.50 3.73 -18.90
CA PHE A 176 -11.20 4.17 -17.55
C PHE A 176 -9.71 4.43 -17.39
N ILE A 177 -9.36 5.60 -16.86
CA ILE A 177 -7.97 6.01 -16.57
C ILE A 177 -7.84 6.21 -15.08
N ASN A 178 -6.91 5.53 -14.45
CA ASN A 178 -6.55 5.73 -13.06
C ASN A 178 -5.17 6.35 -12.95
N TYR A 179 -5.09 7.43 -12.19
CA TYR A 179 -3.85 8.05 -11.76
C TYR A 179 -3.82 8.12 -10.24
N THR A 180 -2.83 7.51 -9.61
CA THR A 180 -2.59 7.69 -8.18
C THR A 180 -1.19 8.16 -7.89
N SER A 181 -1.01 8.95 -6.85
CA SER A 181 0.30 9.44 -6.42
C SER A 181 0.36 9.68 -4.91
N GLY A 182 1.57 9.88 -4.41
CA GLY A 182 1.82 10.14 -3.01
C GLY A 182 2.56 9.02 -2.30
N ILE A 183 2.67 9.14 -0.98
CA ILE A 183 3.43 8.21 -0.14
C ILE A 183 2.80 8.05 1.24
N ASN A 184 3.11 6.91 1.86
CA ASN A 184 3.09 6.76 3.30
C ASN A 184 4.54 6.69 3.76
N ASP A 185 4.97 7.61 4.61
CA ASP A 185 6.30 7.61 5.22
C ASP A 185 6.21 7.53 6.73
N ARG A 186 7.34 7.23 7.38
CA ARG A 186 7.40 7.14 8.83
C ARG A 186 8.74 7.55 9.41
N PHE A 187 8.66 8.02 10.66
CA PHE A 187 9.81 8.25 11.55
C PHE A 187 9.75 7.23 12.69
N THR A 188 10.76 6.36 12.77
CA THR A 188 10.86 5.33 13.81
C THR A 188 11.98 5.66 14.77
N PHE A 189 11.67 5.70 16.07
CA PHE A 189 12.65 5.76 17.16
C PHE A 189 12.64 4.40 17.86
N SER A 190 13.82 3.79 17.97
CA SER A 190 13.98 2.48 18.62
C SER A 190 14.99 2.55 19.74
N PHE A 191 14.69 1.83 20.82
CA PHE A 191 15.53 1.66 22.00
C PHE A 191 15.75 0.19 22.24
N GLY A 192 16.96 -0.20 22.57
CA GLY A 192 17.23 -1.60 22.82
C GLY A 192 18.40 -1.83 23.75
N THR A 193 18.46 -3.05 24.28
CA THR A 193 19.50 -3.50 25.20
C THR A 193 19.85 -4.96 24.98
N LEU A 194 21.09 -5.31 25.27
CA LEU A 194 21.55 -6.70 25.35
C LEU A 194 21.62 -7.13 26.83
N TYR A 195 20.79 -8.10 27.19
CA TYR A 195 20.71 -8.67 28.53
C TYR A 195 21.33 -10.06 28.56
N LYS A 196 22.25 -10.29 29.53
CA LYS A 196 22.94 -11.57 29.76
C LYS A 196 23.55 -12.19 28.49
N GLU A 197 24.10 -11.36 27.60
CA GLU A 197 24.74 -11.76 26.33
C GLU A 197 23.88 -12.64 25.38
N ARG A 198 22.62 -12.90 25.73
CA ARG A 198 21.73 -13.85 25.04
C ARG A 198 20.40 -13.25 24.60
N PHE A 199 19.97 -12.16 25.26
CA PHE A 199 18.65 -11.59 25.04
C PHE A 199 18.78 -10.15 24.57
N TYR A 200 18.48 -9.90 23.29
CA TYR A 200 18.29 -8.57 22.79
C TYR A 200 16.82 -8.20 23.00
N LEU A 201 16.58 -7.09 23.66
CA LEU A 201 15.25 -6.57 23.94
C LEU A 201 15.12 -5.19 23.31
N GLY A 202 13.96 -4.85 22.78
CA GLY A 202 13.75 -3.56 22.16
C GLY A 202 12.30 -3.09 22.18
N ALA A 203 12.17 -1.77 22.10
CA ALA A 203 10.89 -1.08 21.93
C ALA A 203 11.05 0.04 20.91
N SER A 204 9.98 0.34 20.19
CA SER A 204 9.94 1.44 19.22
C SER A 204 8.68 2.27 19.33
N MET A 205 8.79 3.53 18.91
CA MET A 205 7.70 4.46 18.67
C MET A 205 7.82 4.94 17.23
N THR A 206 6.71 4.88 16.49
CA THR A 206 6.69 5.21 15.07
C THR A 206 5.58 6.22 14.77
N PHE A 207 5.94 7.29 14.08
CA PHE A 207 5.03 8.32 13.59
C PHE A 207 4.91 8.18 12.08
N HIS A 208 3.70 8.09 11.59
CA HIS A 208 3.37 7.90 10.18
C HIS A 208 2.76 9.17 9.61
N HIS A 209 3.01 9.39 8.32
CA HIS A 209 2.38 10.46 7.56
C HIS A 209 1.89 9.89 6.22
N ILE A 210 0.60 10.10 5.91
CA ILE A 210 -0.02 9.73 4.64
C ILE A 210 -0.27 11.00 3.84
N ASN A 211 0.11 10.95 2.57
CA ASN A 211 -0.32 11.86 1.52
C ASN A 211 -0.68 11.00 0.30
N PHE A 212 -1.97 10.94 -0.02
CA PHE A 212 -2.52 10.14 -1.10
C PHE A 212 -3.39 11.02 -1.99
N TYR A 213 -3.22 10.88 -3.29
CA TYR A 213 -4.04 11.51 -4.31
C TYR A 213 -4.45 10.47 -5.35
N GLN A 214 -5.71 10.47 -5.73
CA GLN A 214 -6.24 9.71 -6.84
C GLN A 214 -7.05 10.65 -7.75
N SER A 215 -6.87 10.49 -9.06
CA SER A 215 -7.74 11.04 -10.09
C SER A 215 -8.17 9.91 -11.02
N THR A 216 -9.47 9.80 -11.25
CA THR A 216 -10.03 8.86 -12.22
C THR A 216 -10.74 9.64 -13.31
N GLU A 217 -10.60 9.16 -14.56
CA GLU A 217 -11.36 9.63 -15.68
C GLU A 217 -12.09 8.43 -16.29
N TYR A 218 -13.40 8.56 -16.42
CA TYR A 218 -14.20 7.58 -17.14
C TYR A 218 -14.84 8.23 -18.35
N LYS A 219 -14.67 7.58 -19.51
CA LYS A 219 -15.24 7.99 -20.78
C LYS A 219 -16.09 6.87 -21.33
N GLU A 220 -17.31 7.22 -21.73
CA GLU A 220 -18.25 6.26 -22.32
C GLU A 220 -18.92 6.86 -23.54
N ILE A 221 -18.96 6.08 -24.62
CA ILE A 221 -19.66 6.45 -25.85
C ILE A 221 -20.75 5.43 -26.06
N ASN A 222 -22.00 5.90 -26.12
CA ASN A 222 -23.18 5.08 -26.32
C ASN A 222 -23.95 5.57 -27.54
N ASN A 223 -24.73 4.71 -28.19
CA ASN A 223 -25.64 5.08 -29.26
C ASN A 223 -27.07 4.60 -28.99
N ASP A 224 -28.06 5.30 -29.63
CA ASP A 224 -29.50 5.02 -29.53
C ASP A 224 -29.99 3.95 -30.54
N GLY A 225 -29.12 3.47 -31.44
CA GLY A 225 -29.47 2.56 -32.53
C GLY A 225 -30.00 3.25 -33.78
N SER A 226 -30.22 4.56 -33.77
CA SER A 226 -30.65 5.37 -34.93
C SER A 226 -29.50 6.15 -35.58
N GLY A 227 -28.38 6.29 -34.90
CA GLY A 227 -27.19 6.97 -35.36
C GLY A 227 -26.77 8.16 -34.51
N ASP A 228 -27.54 8.46 -33.46
CA ASP A 228 -27.21 9.49 -32.47
C ASP A 228 -26.37 8.92 -31.34
N PHE A 229 -25.41 9.70 -30.82
CA PHE A 229 -24.44 9.32 -29.80
C PHE A 229 -24.56 10.20 -28.55
N LEU A 230 -24.33 9.56 -27.41
CA LEU A 230 -24.05 10.19 -26.12
C LEU A 230 -22.60 9.94 -25.79
N ASP A 231 -21.82 11.00 -25.58
CA ASP A 231 -20.42 10.96 -25.15
C ASP A 231 -20.34 11.50 -23.73
N ALA A 232 -20.10 10.64 -22.75
CA ALA A 232 -20.00 10.99 -21.34
C ALA A 232 -18.56 11.01 -20.87
N TYR A 233 -18.19 12.02 -20.09
CA TYR A 233 -16.93 12.15 -19.40
C TYR A 233 -17.18 12.43 -17.93
N ASN A 234 -16.74 11.52 -17.06
CA ASN A 234 -16.76 11.68 -15.62
C ASN A 234 -15.34 11.71 -15.04
N ASN A 235 -15.03 12.73 -14.25
CA ASN A 235 -13.76 12.85 -13.55
C ASN A 235 -14.01 12.95 -12.05
N GLN A 236 -13.38 12.07 -11.29
CA GLN A 236 -13.42 12.10 -9.84
C GLN A 236 -12.01 12.28 -9.29
N THR A 237 -11.85 13.09 -8.25
CA THR A 237 -10.60 13.28 -7.54
C THR A 237 -10.77 13.06 -6.05
N LEU A 238 -9.82 12.35 -5.48
CA LEU A 238 -9.76 12.02 -4.07
C LEU A 238 -8.38 12.39 -3.52
N SER A 239 -8.34 13.17 -2.45
CA SER A 239 -7.10 13.50 -1.74
C SER A 239 -7.25 13.13 -0.28
N THR A 240 -6.36 12.29 0.23
CA THR A 240 -6.36 11.90 1.64
C THR A 240 -4.99 12.20 2.26
N TYR A 241 -4.98 12.91 3.36
CA TYR A 241 -3.76 13.22 4.10
C TYR A 241 -3.98 13.05 5.60
N GLY A 242 -2.93 12.73 6.33
CA GLY A 242 -3.03 12.61 7.77
C GLY A 242 -1.81 12.01 8.44
N ASN A 243 -1.92 11.87 9.76
CA ASN A 243 -0.85 11.39 10.60
C ASN A 243 -1.31 10.20 11.42
N GLY A 244 -0.37 9.29 11.68
CA GLY A 244 -0.60 8.10 12.48
C GLY A 244 0.51 7.85 13.50
N PHE A 245 0.20 7.01 14.46
CA PHE A 245 1.14 6.59 15.48
C PHE A 245 0.96 5.10 15.77
N ASN A 246 2.08 4.41 16.01
CA ASN A 246 2.08 3.08 16.60
C ASN A 246 3.32 2.84 17.46
N PHE A 247 3.32 1.76 18.22
CA PHE A 247 4.47 1.30 18.99
C PHE A 247 4.77 -0.17 18.67
N GLY A 248 6.04 -0.55 18.89
CA GLY A 248 6.54 -1.90 18.70
C GLY A 248 7.32 -2.39 19.91
N ILE A 249 7.30 -3.68 20.15
CA ILE A 249 8.17 -4.37 21.09
C ILE A 249 8.73 -5.62 20.42
N GLY A 250 9.94 -6.03 20.84
CA GLY A 250 10.53 -7.21 20.28
C GLY A 250 11.66 -7.79 21.10
N THR A 251 11.99 -9.03 20.78
CA THR A 251 13.13 -9.72 21.34
C THR A 251 13.83 -10.56 20.28
N ILE A 252 15.17 -10.69 20.42
CA ILE A 252 15.98 -11.67 19.70
C ILE A 252 16.74 -12.47 20.75
N ILE A 253 16.60 -13.78 20.70
CA ILE A 253 17.21 -14.72 21.65
C ILE A 253 18.27 -15.52 20.91
N LEU A 254 19.43 -15.75 21.56
CA LEU A 254 20.50 -16.61 21.08
C LEU A 254 20.52 -17.91 21.89
N PRO A 255 19.74 -18.96 21.50
CA PRO A 255 19.81 -20.26 22.17
C PRO A 255 21.19 -20.88 22.08
N THR A 256 21.87 -20.67 20.98
CA THR A 256 23.31 -21.00 20.75
C THR A 256 23.98 -19.81 20.07
N ASP A 257 25.30 -19.86 19.90
CA ASP A 257 26.03 -18.79 19.22
C ASP A 257 25.66 -18.64 17.74
N ASN A 258 25.14 -19.70 17.15
CA ASN A 258 24.79 -19.76 15.73
C ASN A 258 23.28 -19.58 15.45
N LEU A 259 22.42 -19.93 16.41
CA LEU A 259 20.97 -19.91 16.26
C LEU A 259 20.38 -18.64 16.88
N ARG A 260 19.53 -17.96 16.15
CA ARG A 260 18.79 -16.78 16.59
C ARG A 260 17.29 -17.00 16.41
N VAL A 261 16.51 -16.62 17.42
CA VAL A 261 15.06 -16.66 17.41
C VAL A 261 14.54 -15.26 17.69
N GLY A 262 13.74 -14.71 16.79
CA GLY A 262 13.14 -13.38 16.91
C GLY A 262 11.64 -13.46 17.09
N VAL A 263 11.08 -12.61 17.96
CA VAL A 263 9.64 -12.38 18.08
C VAL A 263 9.42 -10.88 18.23
N SER A 264 8.48 -10.33 17.48
CA SER A 264 8.10 -8.92 17.62
C SER A 264 6.61 -8.73 17.42
N PHE A 265 6.10 -7.70 18.08
CA PHE A 265 4.72 -7.25 17.99
C PHE A 265 4.71 -5.74 17.69
N GLN A 266 3.89 -5.35 16.72
CA GLN A 266 3.58 -3.96 16.42
C GLN A 266 2.09 -3.74 16.66
N SER A 267 1.78 -2.69 17.41
CA SER A 267 0.39 -2.29 17.62
C SER A 267 -0.27 -1.89 16.30
N PRO A 268 -1.61 -1.78 16.25
CA PRO A 268 -2.27 -1.04 15.18
C PRO A 268 -1.66 0.35 15.01
N ILE A 269 -1.71 0.86 13.80
CA ILE A 269 -1.49 2.28 13.56
C ILE A 269 -2.84 2.98 13.74
N TRP A 270 -2.86 4.06 14.51
CA TRP A 270 -4.01 4.92 14.68
C TRP A 270 -3.78 6.18 13.85
N TYR A 271 -4.46 6.26 12.70
CA TYR A 271 -4.44 7.41 11.82
C TYR A 271 -5.59 8.37 12.13
N ASN A 272 -5.31 9.68 12.05
CA ASN A 272 -6.30 10.73 11.87
C ASN A 272 -6.15 11.23 10.43
N LEU A 273 -7.20 11.08 9.64
CA LEU A 273 -7.21 11.34 8.20
C LEU A 273 -8.21 12.44 7.87
N SER A 274 -7.83 13.29 6.92
CA SER A 274 -8.69 14.26 6.29
C SER A 274 -8.75 13.97 4.81
N GLU A 275 -9.96 13.96 4.27
CA GLU A 275 -10.24 13.59 2.89
C GLU A 275 -10.97 14.73 2.19
N ARG A 276 -10.64 14.95 0.92
CA ARG A 276 -11.34 15.81 -0.01
C ARG A 276 -11.71 15.03 -1.25
N PHE A 277 -13.01 15.00 -1.55
CA PHE A 277 -13.55 14.40 -2.76
C PHE A 277 -14.17 15.49 -3.65
N ASN A 278 -13.98 15.35 -4.97
CA ASN A 278 -14.55 16.24 -5.96
C ASN A 278 -14.93 15.44 -7.20
N GLU A 279 -16.04 15.83 -7.86
CA GLU A 279 -16.57 15.18 -9.05
C GLU A 279 -16.99 16.21 -10.10
N TYR A 280 -16.76 15.84 -11.36
CA TYR A 280 -17.15 16.59 -12.53
C TYR A 280 -17.69 15.62 -13.59
N LEU A 281 -18.85 15.92 -14.15
CA LEU A 281 -19.48 15.16 -15.22
C LEU A 281 -19.81 16.10 -16.37
N ASP A 282 -19.48 15.70 -17.62
CA ASP A 282 -20.07 16.28 -18.80
C ASP A 282 -20.63 15.19 -19.73
N ILE A 283 -21.72 15.53 -20.43
CA ILE A 283 -22.36 14.67 -21.41
C ILE A 283 -22.63 15.51 -22.66
N VAL A 284 -22.19 15.03 -23.82
CA VAL A 284 -22.37 15.64 -25.12
C VAL A 284 -23.29 14.78 -25.98
N LEU A 285 -24.36 15.39 -26.53
CA LEU A 285 -25.28 14.71 -27.44
C LEU A 285 -24.93 15.06 -28.90
N SER A 286 -24.79 14.06 -29.77
CA SER A 286 -24.37 14.27 -31.16
C SER A 286 -25.47 14.90 -32.04
N ASN A 287 -26.74 14.63 -31.74
CA ASN A 287 -27.89 15.12 -32.51
C ASN A 287 -28.14 16.62 -32.35
N THR A 288 -27.96 17.17 -31.15
CA THR A 288 -28.18 18.58 -30.83
C THR A 288 -26.92 19.39 -30.64
N ASN A 289 -25.75 18.70 -30.39
CA ASN A 289 -24.52 19.28 -29.88
C ASN A 289 -24.68 20.00 -28.53
N GLU A 290 -25.73 19.67 -27.79
CA GLU A 290 -25.93 20.17 -26.43
C GLU A 290 -24.92 19.49 -25.48
N VAL A 291 -24.49 20.27 -24.48
CA VAL A 291 -23.54 19.82 -23.45
C VAL A 291 -24.21 20.00 -22.11
N TYR A 292 -24.43 18.89 -21.44
CA TYR A 292 -24.82 18.86 -20.03
C TYR A 292 -23.58 18.84 -19.15
N VAL A 293 -23.51 19.72 -18.16
CA VAL A 293 -22.38 19.81 -17.22
C VAL A 293 -22.89 19.79 -15.81
N GLU A 294 -22.33 18.88 -15.01
CA GLU A 294 -22.57 18.79 -13.58
C GLU A 294 -21.25 18.88 -12.82
N SER A 295 -21.18 19.79 -11.87
CA SER A 295 -20.00 20.01 -11.04
C SER A 295 -20.43 20.28 -9.61
N TYR A 296 -19.89 19.51 -8.68
CA TYR A 296 -20.21 19.61 -7.28
C TYR A 296 -19.13 20.36 -6.50
N ASP A 297 -19.56 21.06 -5.44
CA ASP A 297 -18.62 21.63 -4.47
C ASP A 297 -17.85 20.48 -3.79
N PRO A 298 -16.55 20.68 -3.52
CA PRO A 298 -15.75 19.64 -2.88
C PRO A 298 -16.31 19.22 -1.52
N ASN A 299 -16.41 17.93 -1.32
CA ASN A 299 -16.76 17.32 -0.04
C ASN A 299 -15.52 17.11 0.82
N PHE A 300 -15.62 17.40 2.12
CA PHE A 300 -14.54 17.24 3.08
C PHE A 300 -14.99 16.32 4.20
N TYR A 301 -14.14 15.34 4.57
CA TYR A 301 -14.40 14.39 5.63
C TYR A 301 -13.18 14.23 6.51
N ASP A 302 -13.40 14.20 7.83
CA ASP A 302 -12.39 13.84 8.82
C ASP A 302 -12.80 12.54 9.49
N TYR A 303 -11.87 11.59 9.53
CA TYR A 303 -12.12 10.28 10.14
C TYR A 303 -10.85 9.67 10.72
N GLN A 304 -11.01 8.58 11.46
CA GLN A 304 -9.87 7.83 11.97
C GLN A 304 -9.85 6.43 11.36
N LEU A 305 -8.64 5.97 11.03
CA LEU A 305 -8.40 4.61 10.59
C LEU A 305 -7.52 3.89 11.61
N ARG A 306 -7.98 2.73 12.08
CA ARG A 306 -7.20 1.80 12.86
C ARG A 306 -6.81 0.60 11.99
N THR A 307 -5.50 0.41 11.76
CA THR A 307 -4.97 -0.71 10.98
C THR A 307 -4.91 -2.01 11.79
N PRO A 308 -4.67 -3.19 11.18
CA PRO A 308 -4.37 -4.40 11.93
C PRO A 308 -3.01 -4.31 12.64
N SER A 309 -2.89 -5.00 13.78
CA SER A 309 -1.59 -5.25 14.42
C SER A 309 -0.79 -6.29 13.64
N LYS A 310 0.55 -6.29 13.83
CA LYS A 310 1.47 -7.25 13.21
C LYS A 310 2.14 -8.08 14.29
N LEU A 311 2.19 -9.40 14.08
CA LEU A 311 2.97 -10.33 14.88
C LEU A 311 3.99 -10.99 13.95
N ASN A 312 5.27 -10.91 14.31
CA ASN A 312 6.35 -11.51 13.52
C ASN A 312 7.11 -12.54 14.37
N GLY A 313 7.33 -13.73 13.81
CA GLY A 313 8.17 -14.79 14.36
C GLY A 313 9.28 -15.13 13.37
N SER A 314 10.51 -15.22 13.84
CA SER A 314 11.70 -15.33 12.98
C SER A 314 12.70 -16.32 13.50
N LEU A 315 13.42 -16.97 12.58
CA LEU A 315 14.49 -17.90 12.86
C LEU A 315 15.67 -17.62 11.92
N ALA A 316 16.88 -17.53 12.47
CA ALA A 316 18.08 -17.41 11.65
C ALA A 316 19.21 -18.31 12.16
N TYR A 317 19.97 -18.86 11.21
CA TYR A 317 21.18 -19.62 11.48
C TYR A 317 22.39 -18.93 10.84
N VAL A 318 23.39 -18.62 11.66
CA VAL A 318 24.61 -17.90 11.27
C VAL A 318 25.76 -18.89 11.20
N PHE A 319 26.40 -19.02 10.04
CA PHE A 319 27.55 -19.89 9.79
C PHE A 319 28.88 -19.17 10.09
N GLY A 320 28.97 -18.58 11.28
CA GLY A 320 30.14 -17.78 11.68
C GLY A 320 30.29 -16.55 10.75
N SER A 321 31.48 -16.37 10.18
CA SER A 321 31.78 -15.28 9.24
C SER A 321 31.45 -15.62 7.77
N ALA A 322 31.03 -16.85 7.47
CA ALA A 322 30.80 -17.29 6.09
C ALA A 322 29.46 -16.82 5.51
N GLY A 323 28.43 -16.77 6.36
CA GLY A 323 27.11 -16.36 5.88
C GLY A 323 25.99 -16.72 6.86
N LEU A 324 24.75 -16.63 6.39
CA LEU A 324 23.55 -16.92 7.18
C LEU A 324 22.37 -17.30 6.29
N ILE A 325 21.38 -17.94 6.92
CA ILE A 325 20.04 -18.18 6.37
C ILE A 325 19.03 -17.69 7.40
N SER A 326 18.00 -16.99 6.95
CA SER A 326 16.92 -16.45 7.79
C SER A 326 15.55 -16.79 7.22
N PHE A 327 14.59 -17.00 8.12
CA PHE A 327 13.19 -17.23 7.83
C PHE A 327 12.34 -16.34 8.73
N ASP A 328 11.35 -15.65 8.14
CA ASP A 328 10.37 -14.83 8.86
C ASP A 328 8.95 -15.26 8.51
N TYR A 329 8.10 -15.27 9.51
CA TYR A 329 6.67 -15.45 9.41
C TYR A 329 5.97 -14.26 10.04
N MET A 330 5.15 -13.54 9.27
CA MET A 330 4.36 -12.42 9.75
C MET A 330 2.86 -12.75 9.64
N TYR A 331 2.14 -12.48 10.71
CA TYR A 331 0.69 -12.61 10.81
C TYR A 331 0.03 -11.25 11.01
N GLN A 332 -1.02 -10.98 10.22
CA GLN A 332 -1.89 -9.81 10.35
C GLN A 332 -3.36 -10.24 10.20
N ASN A 333 -4.26 -9.60 10.97
CA ASN A 333 -5.70 -9.85 10.82
C ASN A 333 -6.39 -8.60 10.28
N PHE A 334 -6.56 -8.53 8.97
CA PHE A 334 -7.17 -7.37 8.29
C PHE A 334 -8.65 -7.16 8.63
N ARG A 335 -9.36 -8.18 9.14
CA ARG A 335 -10.73 -8.05 9.67
C ARG A 335 -10.82 -7.11 10.88
N ASN A 336 -9.70 -6.83 11.53
CA ASN A 336 -9.60 -5.89 12.66
C ASN A 336 -9.36 -4.44 12.23
N THR A 337 -9.25 -4.17 10.93
CA THR A 337 -9.22 -2.81 10.39
C THR A 337 -10.55 -2.12 10.69
N LYS A 338 -10.51 -0.86 11.15
CA LYS A 338 -11.72 -0.13 11.54
C LYS A 338 -11.62 1.35 11.21
N LEU A 339 -12.73 1.87 10.68
CA LEU A 339 -13.00 3.29 10.52
C LEU A 339 -13.79 3.82 11.73
N GLN A 340 -13.51 5.06 12.13
CA GLN A 340 -14.15 5.70 13.26
C GLN A 340 -14.54 7.16 12.92
N PRO A 341 -15.63 7.69 13.52
CA PRO A 341 -16.47 7.05 14.54
C PRO A 341 -17.30 5.89 13.97
N SER A 342 -17.40 4.78 14.71
CA SER A 342 -18.07 3.55 14.22
C SER A 342 -19.54 3.75 13.87
N SER A 343 -20.18 4.78 14.42
CA SER A 343 -21.59 5.13 14.12
C SER A 343 -21.77 5.71 12.71
N ALA A 344 -20.73 6.37 12.19
CA ALA A 344 -20.74 6.92 10.84
C ALA A 344 -20.34 5.88 9.78
N PHE A 345 -19.51 4.90 10.14
CA PHE A 345 -18.93 3.89 9.26
C PHE A 345 -19.43 2.47 9.59
N THR A 346 -20.73 2.31 9.84
CA THR A 346 -21.30 1.01 10.24
C THR A 346 -21.25 0.00 9.08
N VAL A 347 -21.62 0.42 7.89
CA VAL A 347 -21.65 -0.42 6.68
C VAL A 347 -20.23 -0.79 6.26
N GLU A 348 -19.35 0.19 6.16
CA GLU A 348 -17.95 0.02 5.77
C GLU A 348 -17.19 -0.89 6.74
N ASN A 349 -17.43 -0.74 8.04
CA ASN A 349 -16.83 -1.62 9.06
C ASN A 349 -17.38 -3.06 9.00
N GLN A 350 -18.64 -3.23 8.62
CA GLN A 350 -19.21 -4.54 8.37
C GLN A 350 -18.57 -5.18 7.13
N ASP A 351 -18.41 -4.42 6.08
CA ASP A 351 -17.77 -4.81 4.83
C ASP A 351 -16.31 -5.24 5.08
N LEU A 352 -15.50 -4.41 5.74
CA LEU A 352 -14.14 -4.74 6.15
C LEU A 352 -14.05 -6.06 6.93
N SER A 353 -15.00 -6.31 7.84
CA SER A 353 -15.00 -7.53 8.66
C SER A 353 -15.44 -8.79 7.88
N SER A 354 -16.27 -8.64 6.85
CA SER A 354 -16.83 -9.75 6.06
C SER A 354 -15.99 -10.09 4.83
N SER A 355 -15.46 -9.08 4.13
CA SER A 355 -14.69 -9.24 2.88
C SER A 355 -13.20 -9.50 3.12
N LEU A 356 -12.66 -9.10 4.28
CA LEU A 356 -11.26 -9.30 4.59
C LEU A 356 -10.99 -10.57 5.42
N ARG A 357 -9.73 -11.02 5.37
CA ARG A 357 -9.24 -12.20 6.11
C ARG A 357 -7.97 -11.89 6.91
N ASN A 358 -7.55 -12.81 7.73
CA ASN A 358 -6.21 -12.86 8.27
C ASN A 358 -5.23 -13.29 7.17
N THR A 359 -4.04 -12.71 7.20
CA THR A 359 -2.98 -12.97 6.22
C THR A 359 -1.73 -13.48 6.88
N SER A 360 -1.02 -14.31 6.14
CA SER A 360 0.31 -14.82 6.45
C SER A 360 1.29 -14.35 5.39
N THR A 361 2.45 -13.85 5.83
CA THR A 361 3.58 -13.56 4.94
C THR A 361 4.77 -14.41 5.35
N PHE A 362 5.34 -15.12 4.39
CA PHE A 362 6.54 -15.95 4.56
C PHE A 362 7.69 -15.31 3.81
N LYS A 363 8.85 -15.23 4.45
CA LYS A 363 10.08 -14.69 3.85
C LYS A 363 11.26 -15.61 4.16
N VAL A 364 12.08 -15.85 3.16
CA VAL A 364 13.34 -16.58 3.30
C VAL A 364 14.44 -15.73 2.68
N GLY A 365 15.55 -15.61 3.38
CA GLY A 365 16.70 -14.86 2.90
C GLY A 365 18.02 -15.55 3.26
N THR A 366 19.04 -15.33 2.44
CA THR A 366 20.39 -15.83 2.66
C THR A 366 21.43 -14.79 2.30
N GLU A 367 22.55 -14.79 3.04
CA GLU A 367 23.68 -13.87 2.82
C GLU A 367 24.99 -14.67 2.94
N TRP A 368 25.91 -14.49 1.98
CA TRP A 368 27.21 -15.17 1.94
C TRP A 368 28.33 -14.18 1.69
N VAL A 369 29.36 -14.24 2.53
CA VAL A 369 30.47 -13.28 2.56
C VAL A 369 31.72 -13.91 1.92
N PHE A 370 32.25 -13.20 0.92
CA PHE A 370 33.46 -13.57 0.17
C PHE A 370 34.45 -12.40 0.23
N ASN A 371 35.24 -12.35 1.29
CA ASN A 371 36.18 -11.27 1.54
C ASN A 371 35.47 -9.88 1.62
N ILE A 372 35.66 -9.02 0.61
CA ILE A 372 35.01 -7.69 0.53
C ILE A 372 33.63 -7.72 -0.11
N ILE A 373 33.26 -8.82 -0.74
CA ILE A 373 32.00 -8.99 -1.48
C ILE A 373 31.03 -9.82 -0.64
N THR A 374 29.77 -9.42 -0.63
CA THR A 374 28.68 -10.17 -0.01
C THR A 374 27.59 -10.40 -1.05
N LEU A 375 27.15 -11.65 -1.21
CA LEU A 375 26.05 -12.04 -2.09
C LEU A 375 24.82 -12.36 -1.25
N ARG A 376 23.65 -11.99 -1.75
CA ARG A 376 22.37 -12.17 -1.08
C ARG A 376 21.32 -12.69 -2.04
N GLY A 377 20.37 -13.43 -1.51
CA GLY A 377 19.19 -13.89 -2.23
C GLY A 377 18.03 -14.09 -1.28
N GLY A 378 16.83 -13.94 -1.79
CA GLY A 378 15.62 -14.11 -1.00
C GLY A 378 14.38 -14.38 -1.82
N TYR A 379 13.35 -14.86 -1.12
CA TYR A 379 12.03 -15.12 -1.66
C TYR A 379 10.97 -14.77 -0.61
N ARG A 380 9.83 -14.22 -1.06
CA ARG A 380 8.68 -13.93 -0.20
C ARG A 380 7.37 -14.33 -0.86
N LEU A 381 6.45 -14.75 -0.02
CA LEU A 381 5.05 -14.99 -0.35
C LEU A 381 4.19 -14.24 0.65
N ALA A 382 3.30 -13.35 0.18
CA ALA A 382 2.37 -12.63 1.02
C ALA A 382 0.94 -12.84 0.54
N GLN A 383 0.08 -13.32 1.44
CA GLN A 383 -1.32 -13.57 1.13
C GLN A 383 -2.09 -12.27 0.94
N SER A 384 -2.98 -12.25 -0.05
CA SER A 384 -3.93 -11.16 -0.27
C SER A 384 -4.86 -11.00 0.95
N PRO A 385 -5.19 -9.77 1.36
CA PRO A 385 -6.11 -9.52 2.48
C PRO A 385 -7.57 -9.82 2.15
N TYR A 386 -7.95 -9.93 0.88
CA TYR A 386 -9.31 -10.19 0.44
C TYR A 386 -9.67 -11.67 0.55
N LYS A 387 -10.84 -11.95 1.14
CA LYS A 387 -11.28 -13.33 1.45
C LYS A 387 -11.57 -14.15 0.20
N GLU A 388 -12.14 -13.51 -0.83
CA GLU A 388 -12.54 -14.17 -2.08
C GLU A 388 -11.44 -14.16 -3.15
N ALA A 389 -10.29 -13.57 -2.83
CA ALA A 389 -9.15 -13.57 -3.73
C ALA A 389 -8.58 -14.98 -3.93
N GLY A 390 -8.37 -15.38 -5.18
CA GLY A 390 -7.66 -16.60 -5.53
C GLY A 390 -6.17 -16.53 -5.27
N ASP A 391 -5.47 -17.65 -5.44
CA ASP A 391 -4.01 -17.74 -5.19
C ASP A 391 -3.17 -16.80 -6.07
N SER A 392 -3.68 -16.38 -7.23
CA SER A 392 -3.00 -15.45 -8.12
C SER A 392 -2.93 -14.01 -7.57
N PHE A 393 -3.79 -13.69 -6.60
CA PHE A 393 -3.78 -12.41 -5.88
C PHE A 393 -2.75 -12.37 -4.75
N ASP A 394 -2.16 -13.51 -4.38
CA ASP A 394 -1.07 -13.56 -3.43
C ASP A 394 0.20 -13.00 -4.07
N LEU A 395 0.92 -12.12 -3.36
CA LEU A 395 2.15 -11.54 -3.84
C LEU A 395 3.29 -12.56 -3.77
N ASN A 396 3.90 -12.81 -4.91
CA ASN A 396 5.14 -13.58 -5.05
C ASN A 396 6.30 -12.64 -5.36
N GLY A 397 7.39 -12.73 -4.62
CA GLY A 397 8.55 -11.88 -4.84
C GLY A 397 9.88 -12.61 -4.63
N TYR A 398 10.87 -12.26 -5.45
CA TYR A 398 12.23 -12.72 -5.29
C TYR A 398 13.21 -11.53 -5.32
N SER A 399 14.36 -11.71 -4.70
CA SER A 399 15.37 -10.68 -4.64
C SER A 399 16.79 -11.26 -4.72
N VAL A 400 17.70 -10.43 -5.23
CA VAL A 400 19.14 -10.68 -5.20
C VAL A 400 19.85 -9.40 -4.75
N GLY A 401 21.01 -9.56 -4.11
CA GLY A 401 21.76 -8.44 -3.58
C GLY A 401 23.26 -8.63 -3.67
N LEU A 402 23.97 -7.51 -3.76
CA LEU A 402 25.43 -7.43 -3.78
C LEU A 402 25.87 -6.37 -2.75
N GLY A 403 26.76 -6.74 -1.85
CA GLY A 403 27.42 -5.82 -0.93
C GLY A 403 28.90 -5.71 -1.20
N ILE A 404 29.44 -4.51 -1.05
CA ILE A 404 30.89 -4.26 -1.19
C ILE A 404 31.35 -3.47 0.05
N ARG A 405 32.33 -3.96 0.78
CA ARG A 405 32.94 -3.29 1.93
C ARG A 405 34.33 -2.76 1.53
N PHE A 406 34.42 -1.46 1.26
CA PHE A 406 35.66 -0.80 0.87
C PHE A 406 36.63 -0.62 2.04
N SER A 407 36.06 -0.42 3.23
CA SER A 407 36.80 -0.31 4.49
C SER A 407 35.92 -0.79 5.65
N ARG A 408 36.46 -0.73 6.87
CA ARG A 408 35.66 -1.01 8.09
C ARG A 408 34.55 0.00 8.31
N ASN A 409 34.72 1.22 7.78
CA ASN A 409 33.84 2.35 8.03
C ASN A 409 32.92 2.69 6.85
N PHE A 410 33.16 2.11 5.66
CA PHE A 410 32.39 2.46 4.45
C PHE A 410 32.03 1.24 3.61
N GLY A 411 30.77 1.15 3.27
CA GLY A 411 30.21 0.10 2.41
C GLY A 411 29.16 0.62 1.45
N LEU A 412 28.94 -0.16 0.41
CA LEU A 412 27.92 0.07 -0.62
C LEU A 412 27.19 -1.24 -0.89
N ASP A 413 25.88 -1.20 -0.79
CA ASP A 413 25.02 -2.34 -1.08
C ASP A 413 24.08 -2.02 -2.24
N PHE A 414 23.81 -3.04 -3.08
CA PHE A 414 22.85 -3.01 -4.18
C PHE A 414 21.88 -4.17 -4.04
N ALA A 415 20.65 -3.96 -4.45
CA ALA A 415 19.66 -5.03 -4.56
C ALA A 415 18.76 -4.83 -5.77
N TYR A 416 18.31 -5.94 -6.31
CA TYR A 416 17.19 -6.04 -7.24
C TYR A 416 16.10 -6.87 -6.58
N ASP A 417 14.88 -6.39 -6.64
CA ASP A 417 13.68 -7.05 -6.15
C ASP A 417 12.61 -7.02 -7.23
N GLN A 418 11.94 -8.14 -7.43
CA GLN A 418 10.76 -8.21 -8.30
C GLN A 418 9.62 -8.91 -7.57
N SER A 419 8.41 -8.39 -7.73
CA SER A 419 7.19 -9.00 -7.21
C SER A 419 6.06 -8.93 -8.21
N THR A 420 5.20 -9.97 -8.20
CA THR A 420 4.04 -10.10 -9.06
C THR A 420 2.82 -10.51 -8.25
N PHE A 421 1.65 -9.97 -8.60
CA PHE A 421 0.36 -10.36 -8.07
C PHE A 421 -0.75 -9.92 -9.04
N ASP A 422 -1.89 -10.57 -8.99
CA ASP A 422 -3.10 -10.09 -9.65
C ASP A 422 -3.88 -9.17 -8.70
N ASP A 423 -4.59 -8.21 -9.29
CA ASP A 423 -5.53 -7.32 -8.62
C ASP A 423 -6.76 -7.15 -9.50
N GLN A 424 -7.80 -6.56 -8.96
CA GLN A 424 -9.00 -6.22 -9.71
C GLN A 424 -9.51 -4.85 -9.31
N TYR A 425 -10.05 -4.11 -10.27
CA TYR A 425 -10.62 -2.80 -10.04
C TYR A 425 -12.02 -2.70 -10.63
N ARG A 426 -13.00 -2.41 -9.78
CA ARG A 426 -14.38 -2.21 -10.18
C ARG A 426 -14.64 -0.72 -10.33
N PHE A 427 -14.53 -0.21 -11.54
CA PHE A 427 -14.80 1.19 -11.86
C PHE A 427 -16.25 1.42 -12.33
N LEU A 428 -17.00 0.34 -12.63
CA LEU A 428 -18.43 0.33 -12.90
C LEU A 428 -19.11 -0.57 -11.86
N ASP A 429 -19.98 0.00 -11.03
CA ASP A 429 -20.75 -0.76 -10.04
C ASP A 429 -22.16 -1.12 -10.58
N ILE A 430 -22.17 -1.67 -11.78
CA ILE A 430 -23.38 -2.11 -12.47
C ILE A 430 -23.56 -3.61 -12.29
N PRO A 431 -24.75 -4.10 -11.88
CA PRO A 431 -25.02 -5.52 -11.76
C PRO A 431 -24.76 -6.28 -13.07
N GLY A 432 -23.91 -7.30 -13.00
CA GLY A 432 -23.56 -8.12 -14.16
C GLY A 432 -22.34 -7.63 -14.96
N VAL A 433 -21.74 -6.49 -14.58
CA VAL A 433 -20.47 -6.04 -15.15
C VAL A 433 -19.31 -6.54 -14.29
N ASP A 434 -18.34 -7.20 -14.93
CA ASP A 434 -17.15 -7.72 -14.26
C ASP A 434 -16.16 -6.59 -13.94
N ALA A 435 -15.40 -6.76 -12.84
CA ALA A 435 -14.28 -5.89 -12.54
C ALA A 435 -13.14 -6.05 -13.57
N ALA A 436 -12.41 -4.99 -13.86
CA ALA A 436 -11.19 -5.07 -14.65
C ALA A 436 -10.13 -5.87 -13.89
N ARG A 437 -9.48 -6.83 -14.56
CA ARG A 437 -8.36 -7.60 -14.01
C ARG A 437 -7.06 -6.86 -14.27
N LEU A 438 -6.24 -6.71 -13.22
CA LEU A 438 -4.94 -6.07 -13.26
C LEU A 438 -3.86 -7.10 -12.89
N GLN A 439 -2.90 -7.32 -13.77
CA GLN A 439 -1.70 -8.09 -13.44
C GLN A 439 -0.56 -7.11 -13.18
N VAL A 440 -0.10 -7.05 -11.93
CA VAL A 440 0.91 -6.08 -11.48
C VAL A 440 2.27 -6.76 -11.34
N THR A 441 3.27 -6.18 -11.99
CA THR A 441 4.68 -6.56 -11.86
C THR A 441 5.47 -5.33 -11.41
N ASN A 442 6.06 -5.38 -10.22
CA ASN A 442 6.92 -4.33 -9.70
C ASN A 442 8.36 -4.81 -9.63
N SER A 443 9.27 -4.08 -10.28
CA SER A 443 10.72 -4.27 -10.20
C SER A 443 11.35 -3.08 -9.48
N ARG A 444 12.31 -3.34 -8.59
CA ARG A 444 13.00 -2.29 -7.82
C ARG A 444 14.51 -2.52 -7.80
N PHE A 445 15.26 -1.47 -8.07
CA PHE A 445 16.70 -1.41 -7.80
C PHE A 445 16.94 -0.49 -6.63
N VAL A 446 17.67 -0.98 -5.63
CA VAL A 446 18.00 -0.20 -4.43
C VAL A 446 19.51 -0.11 -4.27
N SER A 447 20.00 1.08 -3.94
CA SER A 447 21.38 1.35 -3.57
C SER A 447 21.43 1.95 -2.18
N THR A 448 22.32 1.43 -1.32
CA THR A 448 22.49 1.90 0.07
C THR A 448 23.94 2.23 0.34
N LEU A 449 24.18 3.45 0.85
CA LEU A 449 25.44 3.89 1.42
C LEU A 449 25.45 3.58 2.92
N LEU A 450 26.55 3.02 3.42
CA LEU A 450 26.75 2.62 4.80
C LEU A 450 28.01 3.26 5.36
N PHE A 451 27.88 3.92 6.52
CA PHE A 451 28.98 4.51 7.27
C PHE A 451 28.94 3.97 8.71
N SER A 452 30.00 3.28 9.12
CA SER A 452 30.16 2.74 10.49
C SER A 452 31.25 3.48 11.24
N PHE A 453 31.07 3.69 12.56
CA PHE A 453 31.96 4.48 13.41
C PHE A 453 32.42 3.70 14.63
#